data_0eb31d0bb10d5aac3abe1b6c28a07ca7
#
_entry.id   0eb31d0bb10d5aac3abe1b6c28a07ca7
#
_cell.length_a   1.000
_cell.length_b   1.000
_cell.length_c   1.000
_cell.angle_alpha   90.00
_cell.angle_beta   90.00
_cell.angle_gamma   90.00
#
_symmetry.space_group_name_H-M   'P 1'
#
loop_
_entity.id
_entity.type
_entity.pdbx_description
1 polymer ?
#
loop_
_entity_poly.entity_id
_entity_poly.type
_entity_poly.pdbx_seq_one_letter_code
_entity_poly.pdbx_strand_id
1 'polypeptide(L)'
;RFEDKVLKIRSGDDLLPSVMKMVKVFVAIKRRLRPGDKMSGRHGNKGVVSKIVPVEDMPYREDGRPVDIVLNPLGVPSRMNVGQILETHLGWACKEFGEEVKKLVNENSKKIEKTEKIASFLKSVYGEEIFNDKVDKLSKNEFKDLCENLQNGIATVSYTHLTLPTTPY
;
A
#
# COMPACT_ATOMS: atom_id res chain seq x y z
N ARG A 1 19.47 26.31 11.71
CA ARG A 1 18.30 25.95 10.84
C ARG A 1 17.23 25.09 11.56
N PHE A 2 17.62 24.14 12.41
CA PHE A 2 16.68 23.36 13.26
C PHE A 2 16.16 24.22 14.40
N GLU A 3 17.05 24.92 15.11
CA GLU A 3 16.71 25.82 16.22
C GLU A 3 15.81 26.96 15.77
N ASP A 4 16.06 27.54 14.60
CA ASP A 4 15.21 28.59 14.01
C ASP A 4 13.79 28.09 13.73
N LYS A 5 13.64 26.85 13.27
CA LYS A 5 12.32 26.23 13.07
C LYS A 5 11.61 25.97 14.39
N VAL A 6 12.33 25.48 15.40
CA VAL A 6 11.77 25.27 16.74
C VAL A 6 11.33 26.57 17.38
N LEU A 7 12.14 27.62 17.26
CA LEU A 7 11.80 28.96 17.73
C LEU A 7 10.53 29.50 17.05
N LYS A 8 10.43 29.36 15.71
CA LYS A 8 9.22 29.76 14.98
C LYS A 8 7.97 28.99 15.40
N ILE A 9 8.08 27.70 15.65
CA ILE A 9 6.96 26.90 16.13
C ILE A 9 6.56 27.30 17.54
N ARG A 10 7.52 27.61 18.42
CA ARG A 10 7.27 28.02 19.81
C ARG A 10 6.73 29.43 19.92
N SER A 11 7.18 30.35 19.08
CA SER A 11 6.69 31.75 19.03
C SER A 11 5.29 31.87 18.41
N GLY A 12 4.83 30.81 17.73
CA GLY A 12 3.58 30.84 16.97
C GLY A 12 3.72 31.50 15.59
N ASP A 13 2.67 31.41 14.79
CA ASP A 13 2.62 32.08 13.48
C ASP A 13 2.57 33.58 13.66
N ASP A 14 3.29 34.32 12.81
CA ASP A 14 3.20 35.77 12.71
C ASP A 14 1.79 36.15 12.25
N LEU A 15 0.92 36.45 13.19
CA LEU A 15 -0.44 36.88 12.89
C LEU A 15 -0.46 38.37 12.52
N LEU A 16 -1.38 38.72 11.64
CA LEU A 16 -1.60 40.13 11.30
C LEU A 16 -1.98 40.94 12.53
N PRO A 17 -1.63 42.23 12.59
CA PRO A 17 -2.08 43.11 13.68
C PRO A 17 -3.59 43.02 13.88
N SER A 18 -4.03 42.95 15.11
CA SER A 18 -5.44 42.74 15.52
C SER A 18 -6.02 41.31 15.38
N VAL A 19 -5.29 40.34 14.85
CA VAL A 19 -5.73 38.92 14.82
C VAL A 19 -5.22 38.21 16.08
N MET A 20 -6.12 37.77 16.91
CA MET A 20 -5.76 37.08 18.16
C MET A 20 -5.52 35.58 17.94
N LYS A 21 -6.22 34.96 17.01
CA LYS A 21 -6.12 33.54 16.72
C LYS A 21 -6.55 33.23 15.28
N MET A 22 -5.79 32.39 14.59
CA MET A 22 -6.14 31.88 13.28
C MET A 22 -6.45 30.40 13.36
N VAL A 23 -7.55 29.97 12.81
CA VAL A 23 -7.96 28.57 12.73
C VAL A 23 -8.06 28.15 11.26
N LYS A 24 -7.31 27.11 10.89
CA LYS A 24 -7.43 26.49 9.56
C LYS A 24 -8.35 25.27 9.68
N VAL A 25 -9.47 25.30 8.99
CA VAL A 25 -10.42 24.19 8.95
C VAL A 25 -10.25 23.46 7.63
N PHE A 26 -9.94 22.17 7.70
CA PHE A 26 -9.85 21.30 6.53
C PHE A 26 -11.16 20.51 6.42
N VAL A 27 -11.85 20.64 5.30
CA VAL A 27 -13.11 19.95 5.04
C VAL A 27 -12.85 18.88 3.98
N ALA A 28 -13.15 17.62 4.31
CA ALA A 28 -13.12 16.51 3.37
C ALA A 28 -14.54 16.21 2.87
N ILE A 29 -14.71 16.20 1.55
CA ILE A 29 -15.99 15.86 0.89
C ILE A 29 -15.76 14.62 0.03
N LYS A 30 -16.47 13.53 0.33
CA LYS A 30 -16.46 12.31 -0.48
C LYS A 30 -17.42 12.45 -1.65
N ARG A 31 -16.89 12.50 -2.87
CA ARG A 31 -17.69 12.54 -4.10
C ARG A 31 -17.60 11.21 -4.84
N ARG A 32 -18.69 10.80 -5.48
CA ARG A 32 -18.68 9.64 -6.37
C ARG A 32 -17.96 9.99 -7.66
N LEU A 33 -17.18 9.01 -8.16
CA LEU A 33 -16.52 9.10 -9.44
C LEU A 33 -17.57 9.13 -10.57
N ARG A 34 -17.32 9.94 -11.60
CA ARG A 34 -18.20 10.10 -12.77
C ARG A 34 -17.43 9.92 -14.05
N PRO A 35 -18.08 9.49 -15.15
CA PRO A 35 -17.48 9.57 -16.48
C PRO A 35 -17.03 10.99 -16.79
N GLY A 36 -15.82 11.14 -17.34
CA GLY A 36 -15.18 12.43 -17.56
C GLY A 36 -14.21 12.88 -16.47
N ASP A 37 -14.25 12.28 -15.28
CA ASP A 37 -13.29 12.58 -14.23
C ASP A 37 -11.88 12.08 -14.61
N LYS A 38 -10.88 12.86 -14.31
CA LYS A 38 -9.48 12.53 -14.59
C LYS A 38 -8.87 11.79 -13.41
N MET A 39 -8.29 10.62 -13.69
CA MET A 39 -7.58 9.80 -12.72
C MET A 39 -6.14 9.56 -13.15
N SER A 40 -5.27 9.30 -12.20
CA SER A 40 -3.88 8.98 -12.44
C SER A 40 -3.35 8.04 -11.36
N GLY A 41 -2.54 7.08 -11.77
CA GLY A 41 -1.72 6.31 -10.86
C GLY A 41 -0.38 6.99 -10.58
N ARG A 42 0.57 6.23 -10.02
CA ARG A 42 1.91 6.71 -9.63
C ARG A 42 2.95 6.65 -10.75
N HIS A 43 2.59 6.15 -11.92
CA HIS A 43 3.51 5.88 -13.03
C HIS A 43 3.23 6.76 -14.26
N GLY A 44 2.63 7.93 -14.06
CA GLY A 44 2.26 8.80 -15.18
C GLY A 44 1.12 8.27 -16.06
N ASN A 45 0.42 7.24 -15.63
CA ASN A 45 -0.70 6.60 -16.29
C ASN A 45 -2.00 7.39 -16.05
N LYS A 46 -2.03 8.63 -16.51
CA LYS A 46 -3.20 9.49 -16.43
C LYS A 46 -4.24 9.09 -17.48
N GLY A 47 -5.49 9.15 -17.10
CA GLY A 47 -6.61 8.87 -17.98
C GLY A 47 -7.90 9.51 -17.51
N VAL A 48 -8.89 9.48 -18.37
CA VAL A 48 -10.24 9.95 -18.08
C VAL A 48 -11.15 8.73 -17.94
N VAL A 49 -12.02 8.74 -16.93
CA VAL A 49 -13.04 7.71 -16.76
C VAL A 49 -13.99 7.74 -17.95
N SER A 50 -13.99 6.72 -18.78
CA SER A 50 -14.83 6.63 -19.96
C SER A 50 -16.20 6.05 -19.66
N LYS A 51 -16.26 5.03 -18.80
CA LYS A 51 -17.50 4.31 -18.47
C LYS A 51 -17.42 3.79 -17.03
N ILE A 52 -18.58 3.78 -16.38
CA ILE A 52 -18.77 3.04 -15.12
C ILE A 52 -19.65 1.83 -15.44
N VAL A 53 -19.15 0.66 -15.06
CA VAL A 53 -19.74 -0.63 -15.39
C VAL A 53 -20.29 -1.25 -14.11
N PRO A 54 -21.48 -1.89 -14.12
CA PRO A 54 -21.96 -2.68 -13.00
C PRO A 54 -20.97 -3.77 -12.60
N VAL A 55 -20.97 -4.15 -11.33
CA VAL A 55 -20.03 -5.14 -10.78
C VAL A 55 -20.13 -6.48 -11.50
N GLU A 56 -21.35 -6.86 -11.91
CA GLU A 56 -21.65 -8.11 -12.61
C GLU A 56 -21.01 -8.20 -14.00
N ASP A 57 -20.80 -7.07 -14.64
CA ASP A 57 -20.20 -6.97 -15.99
C ASP A 57 -18.68 -6.78 -15.94
N MET A 58 -18.09 -6.65 -14.75
CA MET A 58 -16.64 -6.49 -14.60
C MET A 58 -15.91 -7.83 -14.72
N PRO A 59 -14.70 -7.85 -15.28
CA PRO A 59 -13.83 -9.02 -15.23
C PRO A 59 -13.60 -9.45 -13.78
N TYR A 60 -13.55 -10.75 -13.54
CA TYR A 60 -13.36 -11.33 -12.23
C TYR A 60 -12.20 -12.33 -12.23
N ARG A 61 -11.63 -12.54 -11.06
CA ARG A 61 -10.56 -13.50 -10.81
C ARG A 61 -11.13 -14.91 -10.58
N GLU A 62 -10.26 -15.91 -10.48
CA GLU A 62 -10.66 -17.29 -10.19
C GLU A 62 -11.45 -17.44 -8.87
N ASP A 63 -11.16 -16.58 -7.90
CA ASP A 63 -11.87 -16.53 -6.61
C ASP A 63 -13.25 -15.83 -6.68
N GLY A 64 -13.68 -15.43 -7.89
CA GLY A 64 -14.95 -14.76 -8.13
C GLY A 64 -14.97 -13.26 -7.78
N ARG A 65 -13.86 -12.69 -7.33
CA ARG A 65 -13.78 -11.26 -7.01
C ARG A 65 -13.61 -10.42 -8.27
N PRO A 66 -14.47 -9.42 -8.50
CA PRO A 66 -14.33 -8.53 -9.63
C PRO A 66 -13.11 -7.61 -9.46
N VAL A 67 -12.56 -7.16 -10.57
CA VAL A 67 -11.56 -6.09 -10.58
C VAL A 67 -12.22 -4.74 -10.43
N ASP A 68 -11.53 -3.79 -9.78
CA ASP A 68 -12.07 -2.47 -9.49
C ASP A 68 -11.94 -1.50 -10.67
N ILE A 69 -10.87 -1.64 -11.45
CA ILE A 69 -10.55 -0.73 -12.56
C ILE A 69 -9.96 -1.55 -13.71
N VAL A 70 -10.43 -1.28 -14.93
CA VAL A 70 -9.84 -1.78 -16.17
C VAL A 70 -9.20 -0.61 -16.91
N LEU A 71 -7.93 -0.75 -17.25
CA LEU A 71 -7.17 0.25 -17.96
C LEU A 71 -6.92 -0.18 -19.41
N ASN A 72 -6.86 0.80 -20.31
CA ASN A 72 -6.51 0.54 -21.71
C ASN A 72 -5.03 0.13 -21.81
N PRO A 73 -4.71 -1.09 -22.28
CA PRO A 73 -3.33 -1.56 -22.36
C PRO A 73 -2.47 -0.79 -23.38
N LEU A 74 -3.07 -0.15 -24.36
CA LEU A 74 -2.34 0.65 -25.36
C LEU A 74 -1.61 1.86 -24.77
N GLY A 75 -2.01 2.30 -23.58
CA GLY A 75 -1.31 3.36 -22.84
C GLY A 75 0.04 2.97 -22.27
N VAL A 76 0.37 1.68 -22.22
CA VAL A 76 1.63 1.18 -21.66
C VAL A 76 2.78 1.19 -22.66
N PRO A 77 2.69 0.56 -23.86
CA PRO A 77 3.78 0.51 -24.82
C PRO A 77 4.22 1.89 -25.29
N SER A 78 3.25 2.77 -25.59
CA SER A 78 3.52 4.10 -26.12
C SER A 78 4.21 5.03 -25.11
N ARG A 79 3.99 4.81 -23.81
CA ARG A 79 4.52 5.66 -22.73
C ARG A 79 5.66 5.01 -21.95
N MET A 80 5.98 3.75 -22.23
CA MET A 80 7.06 2.99 -21.59
C MET A 80 7.00 2.95 -20.06
N ASN A 81 5.82 3.13 -19.47
CA ASN A 81 5.62 3.14 -18.02
C ASN A 81 5.33 1.72 -17.50
N VAL A 82 6.28 0.82 -17.70
CA VAL A 82 6.18 -0.61 -17.31
C VAL A 82 6.03 -0.78 -15.79
N GLY A 83 6.47 0.18 -15.00
CA GLY A 83 6.37 0.16 -13.55
C GLY A 83 4.94 -0.07 -13.02
N GLN A 84 3.91 0.38 -13.72
CA GLN A 84 2.51 0.13 -13.34
C GLN A 84 2.14 -1.36 -13.42
N ILE A 85 2.71 -2.11 -14.36
CA ILE A 85 2.47 -3.56 -14.51
C ILE A 85 3.15 -4.29 -13.35
N LEU A 86 4.42 -3.95 -13.08
CA LEU A 86 5.18 -4.53 -11.97
C LEU A 86 4.51 -4.24 -10.63
N GLU A 87 4.01 -3.02 -10.42
CA GLU A 87 3.26 -2.64 -9.22
C GLU A 87 1.99 -3.49 -9.06
N THR A 88 1.23 -3.69 -10.13
CA THR A 88 0.00 -4.47 -10.11
C THR A 88 0.27 -5.94 -9.78
N HIS A 89 1.26 -6.56 -10.43
CA HIS A 89 1.62 -7.94 -10.15
C HIS A 89 2.15 -8.15 -8.74
N LEU A 90 3.05 -7.27 -8.28
CA LEU A 90 3.58 -7.35 -6.94
C LEU A 90 2.48 -7.11 -5.89
N GLY A 91 1.63 -6.12 -6.10
CA GLY A 91 0.50 -5.83 -5.20
C GLY A 91 -0.50 -6.99 -5.12
N TRP A 92 -0.74 -7.66 -6.24
CA TRP A 92 -1.56 -8.86 -6.27
C TRP A 92 -0.93 -9.99 -5.46
N ALA A 93 0.34 -10.30 -5.70
CA ALA A 93 1.07 -11.32 -4.95
C ALA A 93 1.09 -11.01 -3.43
N CYS A 94 1.35 -9.76 -3.05
CA CYS A 94 1.33 -9.34 -1.65
C CYS A 94 -0.03 -9.53 -0.98
N LYS A 95 -1.11 -9.30 -1.71
CA LYS A 95 -2.47 -9.52 -1.21
C LYS A 95 -2.77 -11.01 -1.03
N GLU A 96 -2.42 -11.85 -2.00
CA GLU A 96 -2.60 -13.31 -1.90
C GLU A 96 -1.82 -13.89 -0.70
N PHE A 97 -0.58 -13.46 -0.51
CA PHE A 97 0.20 -13.84 0.67
C PHE A 97 -0.46 -13.38 1.99
N GLY A 98 -1.07 -12.20 2.01
CA GLY A 98 -1.85 -11.75 3.16
C GLY A 98 -3.05 -12.65 3.46
N GLU A 99 -3.74 -13.14 2.43
CA GLU A 99 -4.83 -14.10 2.58
C GLU A 99 -4.35 -15.47 3.08
N GLU A 100 -3.15 -15.91 2.68
CA GLU A 100 -2.53 -17.11 3.24
C GLU A 100 -2.21 -16.94 4.73
N VAL A 101 -1.62 -15.82 5.12
CA VAL A 101 -1.41 -15.49 6.54
C VAL A 101 -2.74 -15.53 7.30
N LYS A 102 -3.80 -14.95 6.74
CA LYS A 102 -5.13 -14.98 7.34
C LYS A 102 -5.67 -16.40 7.52
N LYS A 103 -5.48 -17.28 6.55
CA LYS A 103 -5.85 -18.71 6.66
C LYS A 103 -5.07 -19.37 7.78
N LEU A 104 -3.75 -19.20 7.84
CA LEU A 104 -2.88 -19.74 8.89
C LEU A 104 -3.26 -19.22 10.29
N VAL A 105 -3.62 -17.95 10.41
CA VAL A 105 -4.10 -17.35 11.67
C VAL A 105 -5.44 -17.96 12.11
N ASN A 106 -6.32 -18.25 11.18
CA ASN A 106 -7.66 -18.80 11.46
C ASN A 106 -7.70 -20.34 11.62
N GLU A 107 -6.64 -21.04 11.25
CA GLU A 107 -6.56 -22.50 11.48
C GLU A 107 -6.70 -22.84 12.97
N ASN A 108 -7.44 -23.92 13.28
CA ASN A 108 -7.67 -24.41 14.65
C ASN A 108 -6.49 -25.21 15.23
N SER A 109 -5.26 -24.93 14.83
CA SER A 109 -4.05 -25.56 15.33
C SER A 109 -3.58 -24.97 16.67
N LYS A 110 -2.72 -25.68 17.38
CA LYS A 110 -2.14 -25.21 18.64
C LYS A 110 -1.38 -23.89 18.41
N LYS A 111 -1.43 -22.99 19.39
CA LYS A 111 -0.84 -21.65 19.28
C LYS A 111 0.65 -21.63 18.91
N ILE A 112 1.40 -22.64 19.35
CA ILE A 112 2.83 -22.80 19.03
C ILE A 112 3.02 -23.19 17.56
N GLU A 113 2.29 -24.20 17.07
CA GLU A 113 2.36 -24.66 15.67
C GLU A 113 1.96 -23.56 14.67
N LYS A 114 0.98 -22.72 15.04
CA LYS A 114 0.61 -21.54 14.23
C LYS A 114 1.76 -20.54 14.10
N THR A 115 2.42 -20.24 15.20
CA THR A 115 3.52 -19.28 15.21
C THR A 115 4.68 -19.79 14.38
N GLU A 116 5.02 -21.06 14.45
CA GLU A 116 6.10 -21.67 13.67
C GLU A 116 5.76 -21.72 12.17
N LYS A 117 4.53 -22.06 11.80
CA LYS A 117 4.08 -22.05 10.40
C LYS A 117 4.11 -20.65 9.79
N ILE A 118 3.60 -19.66 10.51
CA ILE A 118 3.63 -18.26 10.07
C ILE A 118 5.07 -17.76 9.98
N ALA A 119 5.91 -18.06 10.96
CA ALA A 119 7.31 -17.67 10.94
C ALA A 119 8.06 -18.30 9.76
N SER A 120 7.88 -19.59 9.48
CA SER A 120 8.48 -20.25 8.31
C SER A 120 7.98 -19.66 6.98
N PHE A 121 6.70 -19.33 6.90
CA PHE A 121 6.14 -18.65 5.73
C PHE A 121 6.73 -17.25 5.54
N LEU A 122 6.78 -16.42 6.59
CA LEU A 122 7.37 -15.10 6.53
C LEU A 122 8.87 -15.15 6.19
N LYS A 123 9.58 -16.16 6.68
CA LYS A 123 10.99 -16.40 6.34
C LYS A 123 11.18 -16.71 4.85
N SER A 124 10.26 -17.47 4.25
CA SER A 124 10.30 -17.75 2.81
C SER A 124 10.01 -16.51 1.95
N VAL A 125 9.15 -15.60 2.44
CA VAL A 125 8.76 -14.38 1.70
C VAL A 125 9.80 -13.27 1.84
N TYR A 126 10.26 -12.99 3.05
CA TYR A 126 11.20 -11.89 3.33
C TYR A 126 12.68 -12.26 3.20
N GLY A 127 12.98 -13.56 3.19
CA GLY A 127 14.33 -14.06 3.29
C GLY A 127 14.87 -14.12 4.73
N GLU A 128 15.92 -14.92 4.94
CA GLU A 128 16.46 -15.16 6.28
C GLU A 128 17.02 -13.91 6.95
N GLU A 129 17.72 -13.07 6.19
CA GLU A 129 18.37 -11.88 6.74
C GLU A 129 17.36 -10.87 7.29
N ILE A 130 16.34 -10.55 6.50
CA ILE A 130 15.32 -9.57 6.92
C ILE A 130 14.45 -10.15 8.04
N PHE A 131 14.16 -11.43 7.99
CA PHE A 131 13.39 -12.12 9.03
C PHE A 131 14.11 -12.04 10.39
N ASN A 132 15.39 -12.42 10.44
CA ASN A 132 16.19 -12.42 11.66
C ASN A 132 16.42 -11.01 12.20
N ASP A 133 16.52 -10.00 11.33
CA ASP A 133 16.72 -8.62 11.77
C ASP A 133 15.46 -7.97 12.30
N LYS A 134 14.32 -8.19 11.68
CA LYS A 134 13.08 -7.45 11.96
C LYS A 134 11.99 -8.25 12.65
N VAL A 135 11.90 -9.55 12.42
CA VAL A 135 10.79 -10.38 12.91
C VAL A 135 11.18 -11.19 14.14
N ASP A 136 12.36 -11.77 14.13
CA ASP A 136 12.82 -12.64 15.23
C ASP A 136 13.05 -11.88 16.55
N LYS A 137 13.34 -10.58 16.45
CA LYS A 137 13.53 -9.69 17.61
C LYS A 137 12.23 -9.21 18.25
N LEU A 138 11.08 -9.50 17.66
CA LEU A 138 9.80 -9.03 18.16
C LEU A 138 9.33 -9.81 19.39
N SER A 139 8.71 -9.12 20.32
CA SER A 139 8.00 -9.74 21.43
C SER A 139 6.74 -10.50 20.92
N LYS A 140 6.22 -11.43 21.72
CA LYS A 140 5.02 -12.20 21.36
C LYS A 140 3.80 -11.34 21.01
N ASN A 141 3.65 -10.18 21.68
CA ASN A 141 2.55 -9.27 21.42
C ASN A 141 2.76 -8.51 20.09
N GLU A 142 3.96 -8.00 19.88
CA GLU A 142 4.32 -7.32 18.62
C GLU A 142 4.23 -8.24 17.41
N PHE A 143 4.61 -9.52 17.57
CA PHE A 143 4.45 -10.51 16.51
C PHE A 143 2.98 -10.79 16.20
N LYS A 144 2.11 -10.80 17.21
CA LYS A 144 0.67 -10.93 17.01
C LYS A 144 0.11 -9.73 16.24
N ASP A 145 0.46 -8.51 16.65
CA ASP A 145 0.05 -7.29 15.99
C ASP A 145 0.56 -7.24 14.53
N LEU A 146 1.79 -7.70 14.30
CA LEU A 146 2.34 -7.87 12.95
C LEU A 146 1.47 -8.83 12.12
N CYS A 147 1.13 -10.01 12.65
CA CYS A 147 0.29 -10.98 11.96
C CYS A 147 -1.11 -10.43 11.64
N GLU A 148 -1.70 -9.64 12.54
CA GLU A 148 -2.98 -8.98 12.30
C GLU A 148 -2.89 -7.96 11.17
N ASN A 149 -1.83 -7.18 11.14
CA ASN A 149 -1.58 -6.20 10.08
C ASN A 149 -1.33 -6.86 8.71
N LEU A 150 -0.61 -7.98 8.69
CA LEU A 150 -0.28 -8.71 7.46
C LEU A 150 -1.47 -9.43 6.81
N GLN A 151 -2.60 -9.62 7.51
CA GLN A 151 -3.81 -10.23 6.94
C GLN A 151 -4.40 -9.43 5.76
N ASN A 152 -4.14 -8.14 5.70
CA ASN A 152 -4.62 -7.27 4.61
C ASN A 152 -3.68 -7.25 3.40
N GLY A 153 -2.50 -7.80 3.54
CA GLY A 153 -1.44 -7.86 2.54
C GLY A 153 -0.06 -7.76 3.19
N ILE A 154 0.91 -8.43 2.59
CA ILE A 154 2.29 -8.38 3.05
C ILE A 154 2.93 -7.08 2.57
N ALA A 155 3.49 -6.31 3.51
CA ALA A 155 4.25 -5.12 3.18
C ALA A 155 5.62 -5.51 2.60
N THR A 156 5.82 -5.20 1.33
CA THR A 156 7.15 -5.29 0.71
C THR A 156 7.88 -3.97 0.86
N VAL A 157 9.21 -4.02 1.03
CA VAL A 157 10.03 -2.80 1.08
C VAL A 157 10.07 -2.21 -0.32
N SER A 158 9.23 -1.21 -0.53
CA SER A 158 8.85 -0.68 -1.84
C SER A 158 10.02 -0.15 -2.66
N TYR A 159 11.12 0.27 -2.05
CA TYR A 159 12.19 0.94 -2.77
C TYR A 159 13.30 0.01 -3.26
N THR A 160 13.62 -1.04 -2.55
CA THR A 160 14.71 -1.96 -2.89
C THR A 160 14.30 -3.12 -3.79
N HIS A 161 13.00 -3.46 -3.81
CA HIS A 161 12.48 -4.57 -4.61
C HIS A 161 11.80 -4.14 -5.91
N LEU A 162 11.40 -2.86 -6.03
CA LEU A 162 10.77 -2.30 -7.22
C LEU A 162 11.70 -1.47 -8.10
N THR A 163 12.86 -1.10 -7.60
CA THR A 163 13.89 -0.49 -8.45
C THR A 163 14.62 -1.59 -9.19
N LEU A 164 14.20 -1.84 -10.42
CA LEU A 164 15.15 -2.30 -11.41
C LEU A 164 16.38 -1.38 -11.32
N PRO A 165 17.62 -1.93 -11.32
CA PRO A 165 18.79 -1.08 -11.37
C PRO A 165 18.68 -0.22 -12.63
N THR A 166 18.20 0.99 -12.46
CA THR A 166 18.35 2.01 -13.48
C THR A 166 19.83 2.26 -13.54
N THR A 167 20.48 1.72 -14.54
CA THR A 167 21.84 2.13 -14.90
C THR A 167 21.82 3.64 -15.03
N PRO A 168 22.62 4.37 -14.24
CA PRO A 168 22.76 5.81 -14.46
C PRO A 168 23.38 5.99 -15.83
N TYR A 169 22.66 6.60 -16.75
CA TYR A 169 23.22 7.18 -17.95
C TYR A 169 23.77 8.56 -17.63
#